data_9fcb4ad19852d97e835498e6eb57fd76
#
_entry.id   9fcb4ad19852d97e835498e6eb57fd76
#
_cell.length_a   1.000
_cell.length_b   1.000
_cell.length_c   1.000
_cell.angle_alpha   90.00
_cell.angle_beta   90.00
_cell.angle_gamma   90.00
#
_symmetry.space_group_name_H-M   'P 1'
#
loop_
_entity.id
_entity.type
_entity.pdbx_description
1 polymer ?
#
loop_
_entity_poly.entity_id
_entity_poly.type
_entity_poly.pdbx_seq_one_letter_code
_entity_poly.pdbx_strand_id
1 'polypeptide(L)'
;AILYDIKKDEILYENTLKKTKVLDIIKICEENSIFYNIYTEKEIISKTLNYNVLYYYKENLNKDEENKTHINIVEDIYDYILNRDEKIIKITICDNNQTIFNSIIRRLNEIGEIEVLDVSHMSRKTIKQGTEDIAIEYFYTEISAKNVNKWNALEFLAEKMNIKKEEIITIGD
;
A
#
# COMPACT_ATOMS: atom_id res chain seq x y z
N ALA A 1 -8.30 -5.11 0.52
CA ALA A 1 -9.15 -4.28 1.40
C ALA A 1 -9.63 -5.11 2.59
N ILE A 2 -9.80 -4.45 3.72
CA ILE A 2 -10.36 -5.04 4.93
C ILE A 2 -11.53 -4.16 5.37
N LEU A 3 -12.67 -4.77 5.65
CA LEU A 3 -13.82 -4.14 6.27
C LEU A 3 -13.95 -4.67 7.70
N TYR A 4 -13.93 -3.78 8.65
CA TYR A 4 -13.87 -4.11 10.06
C TYR A 4 -15.07 -3.55 10.83
N ASP A 5 -15.74 -4.36 11.62
CA ASP A 5 -16.79 -3.92 12.56
C ASP A 5 -16.16 -3.55 13.89
N ILE A 6 -16.01 -2.23 14.12
CA ILE A 6 -15.40 -1.69 15.35
C ILE A 6 -16.16 -2.09 16.61
N LYS A 7 -17.48 -2.26 16.53
CA LYS A 7 -18.29 -2.59 17.71
C LYS A 7 -18.19 -4.05 18.12
N LYS A 8 -18.01 -4.93 17.13
CA LYS A 8 -17.93 -6.38 17.35
C LYS A 8 -16.51 -6.91 17.39
N ASP A 9 -15.53 -6.04 17.04
CA ASP A 9 -14.12 -6.40 16.93
C ASP A 9 -13.89 -7.57 15.95
N GLU A 10 -14.58 -7.52 14.78
CA GLU A 10 -14.54 -8.59 13.78
C GLU A 10 -14.28 -8.08 12.36
N ILE A 11 -13.55 -8.86 11.56
CA ILE A 11 -13.38 -8.63 10.14
C ILE A 11 -14.64 -9.13 9.41
N LEU A 12 -15.33 -8.23 8.72
CA LEU A 12 -16.53 -8.54 7.94
C LEU A 12 -16.20 -8.97 6.51
N TYR A 13 -15.16 -8.41 5.94
CA TYR A 13 -14.69 -8.68 4.58
C TYR A 13 -13.18 -8.52 4.52
N GLU A 14 -12.54 -9.41 3.78
CA GLU A 14 -11.10 -9.37 3.57
C GLU A 14 -10.79 -9.78 2.13
N ASN A 15 -9.99 -8.96 1.45
CA ASN A 15 -9.37 -9.31 0.18
C ASN A 15 -7.94 -8.77 0.19
N THR A 16 -6.98 -9.65 0.36
CA THR A 16 -5.55 -9.37 0.51
C THR A 16 -4.74 -10.03 -0.61
N LEU A 17 -3.52 -9.57 -0.82
CA LEU A 17 -2.61 -10.15 -1.79
C LEU A 17 -2.23 -11.58 -1.38
N LYS A 18 -2.28 -12.51 -2.35
CA LYS A 18 -1.76 -13.86 -2.13
C LYS A 18 -0.24 -13.82 -1.93
N LYS A 19 0.26 -14.54 -0.95
CA LYS A 19 1.69 -14.60 -0.61
C LYS A 19 2.58 -14.91 -1.82
N THR A 20 2.17 -15.83 -2.68
CA THR A 20 2.90 -16.17 -3.91
C THR A 20 3.06 -14.95 -4.82
N LYS A 21 2.00 -14.15 -4.99
CA LYS A 21 2.04 -12.94 -5.81
C LYS A 21 2.90 -11.84 -5.20
N VAL A 22 2.86 -11.71 -3.87
CA VAL A 22 3.74 -10.80 -3.13
C VAL A 22 5.21 -11.15 -3.38
N LEU A 23 5.57 -12.42 -3.28
CA LEU A 23 6.95 -12.87 -3.52
C LEU A 23 7.39 -12.65 -4.98
N ASP A 24 6.50 -12.83 -5.95
CA ASP A 24 6.78 -12.52 -7.37
C ASP A 24 7.04 -11.02 -7.57
N ILE A 25 6.22 -10.15 -6.94
CA ILE A 25 6.41 -8.69 -6.98
C ILE A 25 7.73 -8.29 -6.35
N ILE A 26 8.06 -8.83 -5.16
CA ILE A 26 9.32 -8.57 -4.46
C ILE A 26 10.51 -8.91 -5.36
N LYS A 27 10.52 -10.09 -6.01
CA LYS A 27 11.58 -10.49 -6.94
C LYS A 27 11.78 -9.48 -8.05
N ILE A 28 10.69 -9.04 -8.71
CA ILE A 28 10.77 -8.02 -9.76
C ILE A 28 11.38 -6.72 -9.23
N CYS A 29 10.99 -6.28 -8.04
CA CYS A 29 11.51 -5.07 -7.44
C CYS A 29 13.01 -5.19 -7.11
N GLU A 30 13.42 -6.32 -6.50
CA GLU A 30 14.82 -6.58 -6.13
C GLU A 30 15.74 -6.70 -7.35
N GLU A 31 15.33 -7.44 -8.39
CA GLU A 31 16.08 -7.58 -9.65
C GLU A 31 16.34 -6.25 -10.35
N ASN A 32 15.49 -5.26 -10.13
CA ASN A 32 15.59 -3.96 -10.77
C ASN A 32 16.03 -2.84 -9.82
N SER A 33 16.35 -3.18 -8.58
CA SER A 33 16.74 -2.24 -7.52
C SER A 33 15.77 -1.07 -7.34
N ILE A 34 14.47 -1.30 -7.59
CA ILE A 34 13.43 -0.29 -7.41
C ILE A 34 12.93 -0.31 -5.97
N PHE A 35 12.65 0.89 -5.45
CA PHE A 35 12.12 1.00 -4.09
C PHE A 35 10.69 0.50 -3.99
N TYR A 36 10.43 -0.29 -2.97
CA TYR A 36 9.09 -0.74 -2.61
C TYR A 36 8.91 -0.83 -1.10
N ASN A 37 7.66 -0.81 -0.68
CA ASN A 37 7.26 -1.11 0.69
C ASN A 37 5.93 -1.85 0.74
N ILE A 38 5.76 -2.65 1.77
CA ILE A 38 4.62 -3.55 1.94
C ILE A 38 3.76 -3.04 3.10
N TYR A 39 2.45 -2.99 2.87
CA TYR A 39 1.47 -2.65 3.91
C TYR A 39 0.77 -3.91 4.40
N THR A 40 0.88 -4.16 5.68
CA THR A 40 0.07 -5.15 6.39
C THR A 40 -1.06 -4.46 7.18
N GLU A 41 -1.84 -5.21 7.93
CA GLU A 41 -2.82 -4.62 8.87
C GLU A 41 -2.16 -3.89 10.04
N LYS A 42 -0.87 -4.13 10.31
CA LYS A 42 -0.19 -3.65 11.52
C LYS A 42 0.92 -2.64 11.24
N GLU A 43 1.62 -2.81 10.12
CA GLU A 43 2.86 -2.08 9.88
C GLU A 43 3.14 -1.86 8.40
N ILE A 44 4.05 -0.93 8.13
CA ILE A 44 4.71 -0.77 6.84
C ILE A 44 6.08 -1.44 6.93
N ILE A 45 6.33 -2.43 6.06
CA ILE A 45 7.61 -3.12 5.95
C ILE A 45 8.41 -2.51 4.81
N SER A 46 9.65 -2.12 5.06
CA SER A 46 10.54 -1.49 4.07
C SER A 46 11.99 -1.81 4.36
N LYS A 47 12.87 -1.71 3.35
CA LYS A 47 14.33 -1.82 3.54
C LYS A 47 14.94 -0.53 4.08
N THR A 48 14.38 0.61 3.70
CA THR A 48 14.96 1.92 3.99
C THR A 48 13.88 2.98 4.21
N LEU A 49 14.26 4.09 4.81
CA LEU A 49 13.41 5.26 4.98
C LEU A 49 13.51 6.17 3.76
N ASN A 50 12.88 5.80 2.64
CA ASN A 50 12.85 6.58 1.42
C ASN A 50 11.41 6.92 0.98
N TYR A 51 11.25 7.89 0.12
CA TYR A 51 10.00 8.29 -0.52
C TYR A 51 8.82 8.41 0.48
N ASN A 52 7.74 7.69 0.25
CA ASN A 52 6.55 7.70 1.10
C ASN A 52 6.83 7.20 2.54
N VAL A 53 7.77 6.27 2.73
CA VAL A 53 8.11 5.76 4.08
C VAL A 53 8.84 6.84 4.88
N LEU A 54 9.73 7.61 4.25
CA LEU A 54 10.37 8.76 4.88
C LEU A 54 9.33 9.82 5.31
N TYR A 55 8.32 10.05 4.46
CA TYR A 55 7.22 10.95 4.83
C TYR A 55 6.50 10.47 6.10
N TYR A 56 6.06 9.21 6.16
CA TYR A 56 5.41 8.67 7.37
C TYR A 56 6.30 8.69 8.60
N TYR A 57 7.59 8.40 8.44
CA TYR A 57 8.55 8.51 9.54
C TYR A 57 8.63 9.95 10.11
N LYS A 58 8.69 10.95 9.23
CA LYS A 58 8.72 12.36 9.64
C LYS A 58 7.39 12.80 10.28
N GLU A 59 6.27 12.38 9.73
CA GLU A 59 4.95 12.62 10.32
C GLU A 59 4.84 12.05 11.75
N ASN A 60 5.40 10.86 11.98
CA ASN A 60 5.40 10.22 13.29
C ASN A 60 6.11 11.03 14.37
N LEU A 61 7.06 11.91 14.02
CA LEU A 61 7.75 12.76 14.98
C LEU A 61 6.81 13.78 15.65
N ASN A 62 5.66 14.06 15.03
CA ASN A 62 4.66 15.02 15.47
C ASN A 62 3.36 14.35 15.98
N LYS A 63 3.36 13.03 16.16
CA LYS A 63 2.19 12.25 16.59
C LYS A 63 2.41 11.62 17.95
N ASP A 64 1.32 11.48 18.70
CA ASP A 64 1.30 10.65 19.91
C ASP A 64 1.53 9.17 19.55
N GLU A 65 2.07 8.38 20.49
CA GLU A 65 2.45 6.98 20.24
C GLU A 65 1.32 6.13 19.63
N GLU A 66 0.09 6.30 20.11
CA GLU A 66 -1.07 5.57 19.64
C GLU A 66 -1.49 5.91 18.20
N ASN A 67 -1.07 7.07 17.69
CA ASN A 67 -1.38 7.56 16.35
C ASN A 67 -0.24 7.38 15.35
N LYS A 68 0.89 6.84 15.79
CA LYS A 68 2.05 6.60 14.93
C LYS A 68 1.80 5.47 13.95
N THR A 69 2.26 5.65 12.73
CA THR A 69 2.35 4.58 11.74
C THR A 69 3.52 3.67 12.10
N HIS A 70 3.26 2.41 12.38
CA HIS A 70 4.30 1.42 12.60
C HIS A 70 5.13 1.22 11.32
N ILE A 71 6.45 1.38 11.42
CA ILE A 71 7.39 1.17 10.31
C ILE A 71 8.43 0.15 10.76
N ASN A 72 8.50 -0.96 10.04
CA ASN A 72 9.44 -2.04 10.29
C ASN A 72 10.50 -2.05 9.19
N ILE A 73 11.76 -1.81 9.57
CA ILE A 73 12.89 -1.84 8.62
C ILE A 73 13.50 -3.22 8.63
N VAL A 74 13.46 -3.88 7.48
CA VAL A 74 13.86 -5.28 7.28
C VAL A 74 14.88 -5.37 6.16
N GLU A 75 16.02 -5.98 6.40
CA GLU A 75 17.10 -6.11 5.42
C GLU A 75 16.72 -7.03 4.25
N ASP A 76 16.16 -8.19 4.55
CA ASP A 76 15.66 -9.16 3.56
C ASP A 76 14.13 -9.31 3.68
N ILE A 77 13.42 -8.51 2.89
CA ILE A 77 11.94 -8.53 2.89
C ILE A 77 11.41 -9.83 2.27
N TYR A 78 12.13 -10.42 1.29
CA TYR A 78 11.69 -11.67 0.68
C TYR A 78 11.66 -12.81 1.71
N ASP A 79 12.75 -13.00 2.43
CA ASP A 79 12.85 -14.03 3.48
C ASP A 79 11.89 -13.74 4.64
N TYR A 80 11.76 -12.47 5.02
CA TYR A 80 10.81 -12.04 6.05
C TYR A 80 9.37 -12.44 5.72
N ILE A 81 8.91 -12.17 4.49
CA ILE A 81 7.54 -12.51 4.05
C ILE A 81 7.38 -14.02 3.82
N LEU A 82 8.42 -14.68 3.29
CA LEU A 82 8.40 -16.14 3.06
C LEU A 82 8.10 -16.91 4.34
N ASN A 83 8.73 -16.52 5.44
CA ASN A 83 8.70 -17.22 6.73
C ASN A 83 7.57 -16.74 7.68
N ARG A 84 6.69 -15.83 7.24
CA ARG A 84 5.60 -15.28 8.04
C ARG A 84 4.25 -15.41 7.35
N ASP A 85 3.20 -15.44 8.14
CA ASP A 85 1.81 -15.48 7.65
C ASP A 85 1.16 -14.10 7.86
N GLU A 86 1.71 -13.09 7.17
CA GLU A 86 1.22 -11.72 7.24
C GLU A 86 0.13 -11.49 6.19
N LYS A 87 -0.92 -10.78 6.59
CA LYS A 87 -1.97 -10.31 5.68
C LYS A 87 -1.49 -9.06 4.96
N ILE A 88 -1.19 -9.18 3.69
CA ILE A 88 -0.65 -8.08 2.89
C ILE A 88 -1.78 -7.37 2.15
N ILE A 89 -2.01 -6.11 2.52
CA ILE A 89 -3.10 -5.29 2.00
C ILE A 89 -2.74 -4.73 0.63
N LYS A 90 -1.52 -4.17 0.52
CA LYS A 90 -0.99 -3.59 -0.72
C LYS A 90 0.53 -3.50 -0.68
N ILE A 91 1.11 -3.32 -1.86
CA ILE A 91 2.51 -2.97 -2.05
C ILE A 91 2.55 -1.63 -2.78
N THR A 92 3.40 -0.71 -2.33
CA THR A 92 3.68 0.53 -3.06
C THR A 92 5.07 0.45 -3.65
N ILE A 93 5.21 0.85 -4.90
CA ILE A 93 6.49 0.95 -5.60
C ILE A 93 6.74 2.43 -5.90
N CYS A 94 7.97 2.88 -5.67
CA CYS A 94 8.37 4.26 -5.89
C CYS A 94 9.69 4.33 -6.64
N ASP A 95 9.83 5.31 -7.54
CA ASP A 95 11.08 5.66 -8.18
C ASP A 95 11.07 7.11 -8.64
N ASN A 96 12.23 7.74 -8.73
CA ASN A 96 12.39 9.07 -9.32
C ASN A 96 12.70 9.03 -10.84
N ASN A 97 13.01 7.85 -11.39
CA ASN A 97 13.24 7.63 -12.79
C ASN A 97 12.01 7.06 -13.49
N GLN A 98 11.35 7.88 -14.30
CA GLN A 98 10.12 7.51 -15.00
C GLN A 98 10.30 6.30 -15.94
N THR A 99 11.45 6.18 -16.60
CA THR A 99 11.70 5.10 -17.56
C THR A 99 11.79 3.75 -16.84
N ILE A 100 12.54 3.70 -15.74
CA ILE A 100 12.65 2.50 -14.90
C ILE A 100 11.27 2.16 -14.33
N PHE A 101 10.60 3.14 -13.75
CA PHE A 101 9.26 2.97 -13.18
C PHE A 101 8.28 2.37 -14.19
N ASN A 102 8.17 2.96 -15.40
CA ASN A 102 7.28 2.46 -16.44
C ASN A 102 7.63 1.04 -16.93
N SER A 103 8.92 0.69 -16.94
CA SER A 103 9.36 -0.66 -17.27
C SER A 103 8.88 -1.69 -16.27
N ILE A 104 8.96 -1.36 -14.98
CA ILE A 104 8.48 -2.21 -13.90
C ILE A 104 6.95 -2.37 -13.96
N ILE A 105 6.21 -1.28 -14.18
CA ILE A 105 4.75 -1.34 -14.30
C ILE A 105 4.32 -2.33 -15.40
N ARG A 106 5.01 -2.33 -16.54
CA ARG A 106 4.72 -3.31 -17.62
C ARG A 106 4.91 -4.75 -17.16
N ARG A 107 6.02 -5.07 -16.48
CA ARG A 107 6.28 -6.41 -15.95
C ARG A 107 5.24 -6.84 -14.90
N LEU A 108 4.83 -5.91 -14.04
CA LEU A 108 3.83 -6.17 -13.01
C LEU A 108 2.46 -6.47 -13.60
N ASN A 109 2.07 -5.79 -14.68
CA ASN A 109 0.80 -6.07 -15.35
C ASN A 109 0.73 -7.45 -16.00
N GLU A 110 1.86 -8.14 -16.16
CA GLU A 110 1.91 -9.54 -16.62
C GLU A 110 1.62 -10.54 -15.48
N ILE A 111 1.68 -10.10 -14.23
CA ILE A 111 1.33 -10.92 -13.07
C ILE A 111 -0.19 -11.03 -12.98
N GLY A 112 -0.75 -12.22 -13.16
CA GLY A 112 -2.19 -12.43 -12.98
C GLY A 112 -2.64 -12.26 -11.52
N GLU A 113 -3.94 -12.00 -11.31
CA GLU A 113 -4.60 -11.91 -9.99
C GLU A 113 -4.21 -10.73 -9.11
N ILE A 114 -3.51 -9.74 -9.65
CA ILE A 114 -3.24 -8.46 -9.01
C ILE A 114 -3.84 -7.31 -9.82
N GLU A 115 -3.96 -6.17 -9.18
CA GLU A 115 -4.34 -4.91 -9.80
C GLU A 115 -3.23 -3.88 -9.51
N VAL A 116 -2.72 -3.28 -10.57
CA VAL A 116 -1.70 -2.23 -10.53
C VAL A 116 -2.41 -0.92 -10.79
N LEU A 117 -2.40 -0.01 -9.83
CA LEU A 117 -3.03 1.30 -10.00
C LEU A 117 -2.27 2.11 -11.05
N ASP A 118 -2.98 2.55 -12.08
CA ASP A 118 -2.41 3.44 -13.08
C ASP A 118 -2.27 4.85 -12.49
N VAL A 119 -1.05 5.22 -12.15
CA VAL A 119 -0.72 6.56 -11.64
C VAL A 119 0.13 7.28 -12.66
N SER A 120 -0.48 8.23 -13.34
CA SER A 120 0.17 9.04 -14.39
C SER A 120 0.93 10.25 -13.86
N HIS A 121 0.89 10.51 -12.56
CA HIS A 121 1.42 11.75 -11.97
C HIS A 121 2.56 11.50 -11.00
N MET A 122 3.54 12.41 -11.03
CA MET A 122 4.57 12.46 -10.01
C MET A 122 3.96 12.93 -8.69
N SER A 123 4.17 12.16 -7.64
CA SER A 123 3.81 12.58 -6.29
C SER A 123 4.83 13.56 -5.75
N ARG A 124 4.34 14.61 -5.09
CA ARG A 124 5.19 15.56 -4.37
C ARG A 124 4.75 15.62 -2.94
N LYS A 125 5.65 15.29 -2.03
CA LYS A 125 5.45 15.41 -0.58
C LYS A 125 6.44 16.41 -0.02
N THR A 126 5.98 17.26 0.88
CA THR A 126 6.84 18.23 1.57
C THR A 126 7.08 17.74 2.99
N ILE A 127 8.34 17.66 3.39
CA ILE A 127 8.75 17.38 4.77
C ILE A 127 9.47 18.57 5.36
N LYS A 128 9.24 18.83 6.64
CA LYS A 128 9.98 19.88 7.37
C LYS A 128 11.29 19.31 7.92
N GLN A 129 12.39 20.03 7.66
CA GLN A 129 13.69 19.76 8.26
C GLN A 129 14.23 21.04 8.90
N GLY A 130 14.00 21.20 10.20
CA GLY A 130 14.24 22.47 10.88
C GLY A 130 13.31 23.57 10.36
N THR A 131 13.87 24.65 9.80
CA THR A 131 13.14 25.77 9.18
C THR A 131 12.91 25.60 7.68
N GLU A 132 13.44 24.54 7.06
CA GLU A 132 13.37 24.32 5.63
C GLU A 132 12.29 23.30 5.26
N ASP A 133 11.62 23.56 4.15
CA ASP A 133 10.68 22.64 3.51
C ASP A 133 11.41 21.90 2.39
N ILE A 134 11.57 20.58 2.55
CA ILE A 134 12.20 19.71 1.53
C ILE A 134 11.10 18.98 0.78
N ALA A 135 11.08 19.15 -0.55
CA ALA A 135 10.18 18.41 -1.43
C ALA A 135 10.78 17.03 -1.76
N ILE A 136 9.98 15.99 -1.61
CA ILE A 136 10.26 14.64 -2.08
C ILE A 136 9.35 14.38 -3.27
N GLU A 137 9.94 14.20 -4.45
CA GLU A 137 9.22 13.96 -5.70
C GLU A 137 9.54 12.56 -6.23
N TYR A 138 8.50 11.80 -6.57
CA TYR A 138 8.64 10.43 -7.06
C TYR A 138 7.40 9.97 -7.81
N PHE A 139 7.59 9.08 -8.76
CA PHE A 139 6.50 8.28 -9.33
C PHE A 139 6.15 7.18 -8.36
N TYR A 140 4.87 6.85 -8.24
CA TYR A 140 4.46 5.73 -7.42
C TYR A 140 3.28 4.98 -8.04
N THR A 141 3.15 3.73 -7.67
CA THR A 141 1.96 2.93 -7.91
C THR A 141 1.62 2.10 -6.70
N GLU A 142 0.36 1.73 -6.59
CA GLU A 142 -0.13 0.79 -5.59
C GLU A 142 -0.52 -0.51 -6.28
N ILE A 143 -0.14 -1.62 -5.67
CA ILE A 143 -0.49 -2.96 -6.12
C ILE A 143 -1.36 -3.59 -5.04
N SER A 144 -2.52 -4.06 -5.43
CA SER A 144 -3.48 -4.75 -4.56
C SER A 144 -3.94 -6.08 -5.17
N ALA A 145 -4.68 -6.86 -4.41
CA ALA A 145 -5.38 -7.99 -4.95
C ALA A 145 -6.41 -7.54 -5.99
N LYS A 146 -6.71 -8.40 -6.96
CA LYS A 146 -7.69 -8.09 -8.00
C LYS A 146 -9.07 -7.80 -7.39
N ASN A 147 -9.78 -6.84 -7.97
CA ASN A 147 -11.11 -6.39 -7.52
C ASN A 147 -11.11 -5.76 -6.11
N VAL A 148 -9.99 -5.22 -5.65
CA VAL A 148 -9.91 -4.48 -4.39
C VAL A 148 -10.14 -3.00 -4.67
N ASN A 149 -11.35 -2.52 -4.38
CA ASN A 149 -11.67 -1.10 -4.39
C ASN A 149 -12.68 -0.77 -3.28
N LYS A 150 -12.85 0.51 -3.02
CA LYS A 150 -13.79 0.99 -1.99
C LYS A 150 -15.23 0.60 -2.29
N TRP A 151 -15.59 0.58 -3.58
CA TRP A 151 -16.94 0.24 -4.02
C TRP A 151 -17.30 -1.22 -3.70
N ASN A 152 -16.44 -2.17 -4.02
CA ASN A 152 -16.70 -3.60 -3.75
C ASN A 152 -16.89 -3.88 -2.25
N ALA A 153 -16.13 -3.18 -1.39
CA ALA A 153 -16.31 -3.28 0.06
C ALA A 153 -17.67 -2.71 0.49
N LEU A 154 -18.10 -1.62 -0.15
CA LEU A 154 -19.40 -1.00 0.12
C LEU A 154 -20.57 -1.86 -0.36
N GLU A 155 -20.47 -2.46 -1.55
CA GLU A 155 -21.46 -3.42 -2.07
C GLU A 155 -21.62 -4.61 -1.13
N PHE A 156 -20.51 -5.19 -0.69
CA PHE A 156 -20.55 -6.29 0.29
C PHE A 156 -21.27 -5.87 1.59
N LEU A 157 -20.97 -4.67 2.10
CA LEU A 157 -21.64 -4.16 3.31
C LEU A 157 -23.13 -3.96 3.08
N ALA A 158 -23.50 -3.38 1.94
CA ALA A 158 -24.89 -3.14 1.57
C ALA A 158 -25.70 -4.44 1.48
N GLU A 159 -25.15 -5.45 0.81
CA GLU A 159 -25.75 -6.79 0.74
C GLU A 159 -25.94 -7.40 2.14
N LYS A 160 -24.89 -7.32 2.99
CA LYS A 160 -24.95 -7.83 4.36
C LYS A 160 -26.00 -7.14 5.22
N MET A 161 -26.25 -5.84 4.98
CA MET A 161 -27.24 -5.03 5.67
C MET A 161 -28.61 -5.00 4.99
N ASN A 162 -28.76 -5.68 3.86
CA ASN A 162 -29.96 -5.66 3.00
C ASN A 162 -30.37 -4.24 2.58
N ILE A 163 -29.39 -3.40 2.24
CA ILE A 163 -29.56 -2.02 1.74
C ILE A 163 -29.41 -2.05 0.22
N LYS A 164 -30.33 -1.39 -0.49
CA LYS A 164 -30.26 -1.30 -1.94
C LYS A 164 -29.25 -0.24 -2.39
N LYS A 165 -28.69 -0.41 -3.58
CA LYS A 165 -27.70 0.49 -4.16
C LYS A 165 -28.21 1.93 -4.25
N GLU A 166 -29.48 2.11 -4.55
CA GLU A 166 -30.16 3.41 -4.67
C GLU A 166 -30.31 4.14 -3.33
N GLU A 167 -30.12 3.43 -2.22
CA GLU A 167 -30.20 3.97 -0.86
C GLU A 167 -28.83 4.41 -0.32
N ILE A 168 -27.75 4.24 -1.12
CA ILE A 168 -26.38 4.53 -0.70
C ILE A 168 -25.94 5.89 -1.29
N ILE A 169 -25.49 6.78 -0.42
CA ILE A 169 -24.81 8.01 -0.80
C ILE A 169 -23.38 7.95 -0.26
N THR A 170 -22.40 8.10 -1.14
CA THR A 170 -21.00 8.22 -0.76
C THR A 170 -20.52 9.64 -0.94
N ILE A 171 -19.77 10.15 0.04
CA ILE A 171 -19.17 11.48 0.00
C ILE A 171 -17.68 11.30 0.14
N GLY A 172 -16.90 11.89 -0.76
CA GLY A 172 -15.45 11.81 -0.75
C GLY A 172 -14.83 12.87 -1.64
N ASP A 173 -13.54 13.10 -1.50
CA ASP A 173 -12.68 13.91 -2.33
C ASP A 173 -12.08 13.13 -3.51
#